data_63ad70da03a7451594eb27bbfb25cea5
#
_entry.id   63ad70da03a7451594eb27bbfb25cea5
#
_cell.length_a   1.000
_cell.length_b   1.000
_cell.length_c   1.000
_cell.angle_alpha   90.00
_cell.angle_beta   90.00
_cell.angle_gamma   90.00
#
_symmetry.space_group_name_H-M   'P 1'
#
loop_
_entity.id
_entity.type
_entity.pdbx_description
1 polymer ?
#
loop_
_entity_poly.entity_id
_entity_poly.type
_entity_poly.pdbx_seq_one_letter_code
_entity_poly.pdbx_strand_id
1 'polypeptide(L)'
;VEINELNRVNDHIEKLMFVQGDANKTIPKFVEENPWLLVSLLYIDFDLYEPTITVLKHLLPLVPKGGVVAFDELAKKRWEGETAAFKELLDTNKIQLKRFHFEPGISYFIMGE
;
A
#
# COMPACT_ATOMS: atom_id res chain seq x y z
N VAL A 1 -14.93 -3.14 12.61
CA VAL A 1 -14.84 -4.21 11.63
C VAL A 1 -16.14 -4.98 11.52
N GLU A 2 -16.68 -5.45 12.64
CA GLU A 2 -17.98 -6.13 12.65
C GLU A 2 -19.09 -5.24 12.12
N ILE A 3 -19.08 -3.95 12.43
CA ILE A 3 -20.05 -2.99 11.95
C ILE A 3 -20.00 -2.88 10.43
N ASN A 4 -18.79 -2.85 9.84
CA ASN A 4 -18.62 -2.83 8.39
C ASN A 4 -19.17 -4.09 7.74
N GLU A 5 -18.96 -5.25 8.35
CA GLU A 5 -19.48 -6.52 7.87
C GLU A 5 -21.02 -6.50 7.86
N LEU A 6 -21.64 -6.01 8.93
CA LEU A 6 -23.10 -5.96 9.07
C LEU A 6 -23.79 -5.04 8.05
N ASN A 7 -23.09 -3.98 7.60
CA ASN A 7 -23.66 -2.99 6.68
C ASN A 7 -23.38 -3.26 5.21
N ARG A 8 -22.71 -4.37 4.88
CA ARG A 8 -22.37 -4.69 3.51
C ARG A 8 -23.56 -5.24 2.74
N VAL A 9 -23.64 -4.83 1.47
CA VAL A 9 -24.71 -5.29 0.58
C VAL A 9 -24.63 -6.79 0.30
N ASN A 10 -23.42 -7.33 0.18
CA ASN A 10 -23.19 -8.75 -0.09
C ASN A 10 -22.42 -9.37 1.09
N ASP A 11 -23.08 -9.48 2.23
CA ASP A 11 -22.47 -9.97 3.46
C ASP A 11 -22.02 -11.44 3.40
N HIS A 12 -22.55 -12.23 2.45
CA HIS A 12 -22.14 -13.60 2.22
C HIS A 12 -20.78 -13.72 1.52
N ILE A 13 -20.22 -12.62 0.99
CA ILE A 13 -18.90 -12.59 0.36
C ILE A 13 -17.94 -11.90 1.32
N GLU A 14 -16.85 -12.58 1.65
CA GLU A 14 -15.83 -11.98 2.50
C GLU A 14 -15.10 -10.88 1.73
N LYS A 15 -15.26 -9.63 2.17
CA LYS A 15 -14.66 -8.45 1.55
C LYS A 15 -13.57 -7.82 2.40
N LEU A 16 -13.40 -8.28 3.64
CA LEU A 16 -12.43 -7.74 4.58
C LEU A 16 -11.69 -8.90 5.21
N MET A 17 -10.37 -8.86 5.12
CA MET A 17 -9.51 -9.89 5.70
C MET A 17 -8.40 -9.23 6.50
N PHE A 18 -8.21 -9.68 7.74
CA PHE A 18 -7.10 -9.25 8.57
C PHE A 18 -6.00 -10.29 8.53
N VAL A 19 -4.77 -9.82 8.33
CA VAL A 19 -3.58 -10.67 8.41
C VAL A 19 -2.73 -10.14 9.56
N GLN A 20 -2.76 -10.84 10.67
CA GLN A 20 -2.04 -10.45 11.88
C GLN A 20 -0.63 -11.01 11.85
N GLY A 21 0.33 -10.19 12.33
CA GLY A 21 1.71 -10.60 12.47
C GLY A 21 2.69 -9.59 11.90
N ASP A 22 3.95 -9.99 11.83
CA ASP A 22 5.02 -9.17 11.27
C ASP A 22 4.86 -9.10 9.75
N ALA A 23 4.63 -7.90 9.22
CA ALA A 23 4.42 -7.68 7.78
C ALA A 23 5.57 -8.21 6.93
N ASN A 24 6.80 -8.16 7.42
CA ASN A 24 7.97 -8.70 6.71
C ASN A 24 7.86 -10.20 6.45
N LYS A 25 7.04 -10.90 7.23
CA LYS A 25 6.78 -12.33 7.10
C LYS A 25 5.43 -12.63 6.49
N THR A 26 4.40 -11.87 6.88
CA THR A 26 3.03 -12.15 6.47
C THR A 26 2.76 -11.77 5.02
N ILE A 27 3.35 -10.67 4.53
CA ILE A 27 3.11 -10.21 3.16
C ILE A 27 3.65 -11.19 2.12
N PRO A 28 4.91 -11.66 2.19
CA PRO A 28 5.38 -12.65 1.23
C PRO A 28 4.55 -13.94 1.24
N LYS A 29 4.16 -14.38 2.43
CA LYS A 29 3.33 -15.57 2.58
C LYS A 29 1.95 -15.39 1.95
N PHE A 30 1.31 -14.24 2.20
CA PHE A 30 -0.01 -13.94 1.65
C PHE A 30 0.02 -13.91 0.12
N VAL A 31 1.04 -13.28 -0.46
CA VAL A 31 1.18 -13.22 -1.92
C VAL A 31 1.39 -14.62 -2.50
N GLU A 32 2.19 -15.45 -1.86
CA GLU A 32 2.43 -16.82 -2.29
C GLU A 32 1.15 -17.65 -2.25
N GLU A 33 0.34 -17.48 -1.21
CA GLU A 33 -0.91 -18.21 -1.04
C GLU A 33 -2.04 -17.71 -1.94
N ASN A 34 -1.88 -16.51 -2.53
CA ASN A 34 -2.90 -15.87 -3.38
C ASN A 34 -2.30 -15.44 -4.72
N PRO A 35 -1.91 -16.38 -5.58
CA PRO A 35 -1.17 -16.07 -6.80
C PRO A 35 -1.96 -15.27 -7.84
N TRP A 36 -3.29 -15.23 -7.72
CA TRP A 36 -4.17 -14.45 -8.60
C TRP A 36 -4.42 -13.03 -8.13
N LEU A 37 -3.79 -12.59 -7.02
CA LEU A 37 -4.05 -11.30 -6.39
C LEU A 37 -3.64 -10.14 -7.32
N LEU A 38 -4.55 -9.20 -7.50
CA LEU A 38 -4.27 -7.89 -8.09
C LEU A 38 -4.68 -6.82 -7.08
N VAL A 39 -3.92 -5.73 -7.03
CA VAL A 39 -4.11 -4.67 -6.05
C VAL A 39 -4.49 -3.38 -6.76
N SER A 40 -5.70 -2.88 -6.54
CA SER A 40 -6.15 -1.62 -7.15
C SER A 40 -5.77 -0.40 -6.32
N LEU A 41 -5.66 -0.55 -5.01
CA LEU A 41 -5.20 0.50 -4.10
C LEU A 41 -4.24 -0.11 -3.09
N LEU A 42 -3.01 0.36 -3.11
CA LEU A 42 -2.00 -0.02 -2.13
C LEU A 42 -1.74 1.19 -1.24
N TYR A 43 -2.24 1.12 0.00
CA TYR A 43 -2.06 2.20 0.98
C TYR A 43 -1.03 1.77 2.01
N ILE A 44 0.07 2.50 2.07
CA ILE A 44 1.23 2.16 2.91
C ILE A 44 1.27 3.09 4.11
N ASP A 45 1.22 2.51 5.31
CA ASP A 45 1.16 3.26 6.57
C ASP A 45 1.97 2.54 7.65
N PHE A 46 3.25 2.32 7.40
CA PHE A 46 4.13 1.65 8.35
C PHE A 46 5.07 2.61 9.08
N ASP A 47 5.36 3.75 8.49
CA ASP A 47 6.33 4.74 8.99
C ASP A 47 7.77 4.20 9.12
N LEU A 48 8.00 2.95 8.80
CA LEU A 48 9.27 2.26 8.93
C LEU A 48 9.78 1.77 7.59
N TYR A 49 11.11 1.71 7.46
CA TYR A 49 11.79 1.33 6.23
C TYR A 49 11.54 -0.13 5.83
N GLU A 50 11.79 -1.08 6.73
CA GLU A 50 11.74 -2.51 6.36
C GLU A 50 10.38 -2.99 5.90
N PRO A 51 9.28 -2.73 6.65
CA PRO A 51 7.97 -3.17 6.16
C PRO A 51 7.56 -2.45 4.88
N THR A 52 7.98 -1.20 4.68
CA THR A 52 7.69 -0.48 3.44
C THR A 52 8.42 -1.12 2.26
N ILE A 53 9.67 -1.50 2.43
CA ILE A 53 10.44 -2.23 1.40
C ILE A 53 9.74 -3.55 1.06
N THR A 54 9.29 -4.29 2.07
CA THR A 54 8.60 -5.56 1.87
C THR A 54 7.33 -5.39 1.05
N VAL A 55 6.51 -4.39 1.37
CA VAL A 55 5.29 -4.07 0.62
C VAL A 55 5.63 -3.73 -0.83
N LEU A 56 6.60 -2.85 -1.04
CA LEU A 56 6.97 -2.42 -2.38
C LEU A 56 7.52 -3.56 -3.23
N LYS A 57 8.31 -4.44 -2.65
CA LYS A 57 8.85 -5.60 -3.37
C LYS A 57 7.78 -6.61 -3.76
N HIS A 58 6.82 -6.88 -2.88
CA HIS A 58 5.89 -8.00 -3.05
C HIS A 58 4.53 -7.58 -3.59
N LEU A 59 4.05 -6.39 -3.26
CA LEU A 59 2.71 -5.95 -3.66
C LEU A 59 2.72 -4.94 -4.81
N LEU A 60 3.75 -4.11 -4.93
CA LEU A 60 3.81 -3.15 -6.04
C LEU A 60 3.72 -3.81 -7.42
N PRO A 61 4.40 -4.95 -7.68
CA PRO A 61 4.26 -5.63 -8.97
C PRO A 61 2.85 -6.13 -9.26
N LEU A 62 1.98 -6.22 -8.25
CA LEU A 62 0.61 -6.68 -8.40
C LEU A 62 -0.37 -5.54 -8.65
N VAL A 63 0.10 -4.28 -8.66
CA VAL A 63 -0.72 -3.11 -8.96
C VAL A 63 -0.71 -2.88 -10.46
N PRO A 64 -1.85 -3.06 -11.14
CA PRO A 64 -1.90 -2.84 -12.59
C PRO A 64 -1.90 -1.36 -12.94
N LYS A 65 -1.72 -1.05 -14.23
CA LYS A 65 -1.83 0.31 -14.73
C LYS A 65 -3.19 0.90 -14.34
N GLY A 66 -3.19 2.10 -13.81
CA GLY A 66 -4.39 2.74 -13.29
C GLY A 66 -4.64 2.50 -11.80
N GLY A 67 -3.95 1.55 -11.19
CA GLY A 67 -4.01 1.34 -9.75
C GLY A 67 -3.29 2.46 -9.00
N VAL A 68 -3.66 2.68 -7.75
CA VAL A 68 -3.16 3.79 -6.94
C VAL A 68 -2.25 3.25 -5.84
N VAL A 69 -1.10 3.91 -5.68
CA VAL A 69 -0.18 3.63 -4.56
C VAL A 69 -0.09 4.90 -3.72
N ALA A 70 -0.42 4.79 -2.43
CA ALA A 70 -0.46 5.92 -1.52
C ALA A 70 0.39 5.67 -0.29
N PHE A 71 1.00 6.74 0.21
CA PHE A 71 1.85 6.73 1.40
C PHE A 71 1.31 7.72 2.41
N ASP A 72 1.14 7.27 3.66
CA ASP A 72 0.59 8.13 4.71
C ASP A 72 1.55 9.24 5.13
N GLU A 73 2.84 8.92 5.29
CA GLU A 73 3.82 9.83 5.89
C GLU A 73 5.03 10.10 4.99
N LEU A 74 4.84 10.12 3.68
CA LEU A 74 5.96 10.33 2.76
C LEU A 74 6.55 11.74 2.89
N ALA A 75 7.87 11.82 2.88
CA ALA A 75 8.65 13.06 2.95
C ALA A 75 8.47 13.86 4.25
N LYS A 76 7.95 13.25 5.28
CA LYS A 76 7.89 13.88 6.61
C LYS A 76 9.18 13.66 7.36
N LYS A 77 9.70 14.74 7.94
CA LYS A 77 11.01 14.76 8.61
C LYS A 77 11.11 13.76 9.76
N ARG A 78 10.00 13.49 10.45
CA ARG A 78 9.94 12.64 11.62
C ARG A 78 9.87 11.15 11.28
N TRP A 79 9.41 10.83 10.06
CA TRP A 79 9.12 9.47 9.64
C TRP A 79 9.80 9.22 8.29
N GLU A 80 11.12 8.99 8.33
CA GLU A 80 11.95 8.91 7.13
C GLU A 80 11.91 7.54 6.45
N GLY A 81 11.41 6.49 7.15
CA GLY A 81 11.49 5.13 6.66
C GLY A 81 10.76 4.88 5.35
N GLU A 82 9.52 5.40 5.21
CA GLU A 82 8.77 5.26 3.97
C GLU A 82 9.44 6.00 2.82
N THR A 83 9.96 7.20 3.09
CA THR A 83 10.65 7.99 2.07
C THR A 83 11.92 7.32 1.59
N ALA A 84 12.71 6.75 2.50
CA ALA A 84 13.93 6.04 2.16
C ALA A 84 13.63 4.82 1.28
N ALA A 85 12.61 4.05 1.64
CA ALA A 85 12.17 2.90 0.87
C ALA A 85 11.65 3.31 -0.52
N PHE A 86 10.88 4.39 -0.57
CA PHE A 86 10.36 4.95 -1.82
C PHE A 86 11.50 5.30 -2.76
N LYS A 87 12.51 6.04 -2.27
CA LYS A 87 13.64 6.45 -3.10
C LYS A 87 14.48 5.28 -3.58
N GLU A 88 14.60 4.24 -2.77
CA GLU A 88 15.41 3.09 -3.13
C GLU A 88 14.79 2.22 -4.22
N LEU A 89 13.48 1.98 -4.14
CA LEU A 89 12.81 1.03 -5.02
C LEU A 89 12.08 1.66 -6.19
N LEU A 90 11.82 2.97 -6.15
CA LEU A 90 11.04 3.64 -7.18
C LEU A 90 11.87 4.72 -7.86
N ASP A 91 11.69 4.84 -9.17
CA ASP A 91 12.32 5.91 -9.95
C ASP A 91 11.49 7.17 -9.79
N THR A 92 11.92 8.06 -8.88
CA THR A 92 11.18 9.26 -8.54
C THR A 92 11.05 10.24 -9.72
N ASN A 93 11.89 10.12 -10.74
CA ASN A 93 11.80 10.97 -11.93
C ASN A 93 10.71 10.51 -12.90
N LYS A 94 10.25 9.27 -12.77
CA LYS A 94 9.22 8.69 -13.64
C LYS A 94 7.85 8.61 -12.99
N ILE A 95 7.74 9.01 -11.73
CA ILE A 95 6.50 8.95 -10.96
C ILE A 95 5.96 10.36 -10.77
N GLN A 96 4.69 10.55 -11.12
CA GLN A 96 3.99 11.81 -10.87
C GLN A 96 3.35 11.76 -9.48
N LEU A 97 4.08 12.25 -8.48
CA LEU A 97 3.60 12.25 -7.11
C LEU A 97 2.58 13.36 -6.89
N LYS A 98 1.45 13.02 -6.29
CA LYS A 98 0.32 13.93 -6.05
C LYS A 98 -0.01 13.98 -4.56
N ARG A 99 -0.70 15.03 -4.15
CA ARG A 99 -1.19 15.21 -2.78
C ARG A 99 -2.62 15.71 -2.80
N PHE A 100 -3.36 15.37 -1.76
CA PHE A 100 -4.73 15.86 -1.60
C PHE A 100 -4.72 17.26 -0.98
N HIS A 101 -5.62 18.13 -1.43
CA HIS A 101 -5.78 19.45 -0.83
C HIS A 101 -6.27 19.38 0.61
N PHE A 102 -7.15 18.42 0.89
CA PHE A 102 -7.74 18.25 2.21
C PHE A 102 -6.86 17.45 3.18
N GLU A 103 -5.86 16.74 2.66
CA GLU A 103 -4.94 15.94 3.49
C GLU A 103 -3.55 15.89 2.84
N PRO A 104 -2.75 16.94 3.03
CA PRO A 104 -1.45 17.02 2.38
C PRO A 104 -0.39 16.06 2.93
N GLY A 105 -0.68 15.39 4.06
CA GLY A 105 0.20 14.38 4.60
C GLY A 105 0.25 13.12 3.75
N ILE A 106 -0.79 12.84 2.98
CA ILE A 106 -0.87 11.66 2.13
C ILE A 106 -0.37 12.00 0.73
N SER A 107 0.60 11.23 0.26
CA SER A 107 1.11 11.33 -1.11
C SER A 107 0.72 10.08 -1.89
N TYR A 108 0.40 10.23 -3.17
CA TYR A 108 0.02 9.08 -4.00
C TYR A 108 0.49 9.26 -5.43
N PHE A 109 0.57 8.15 -6.14
CA PHE A 109 0.76 8.15 -7.58
C PHE A 109 -0.11 7.08 -8.20
N ILE A 110 -0.37 7.23 -9.50
CA ILE A 110 -1.17 6.28 -10.27
C ILE A 110 -0.23 5.50 -11.18
N MET A 111 -0.33 4.15 -11.13
CA MET A 111 0.53 3.30 -11.93
C MET A 111 0.33 3.56 -13.42
N GLY A 112 1.42 3.74 -14.14
CA GLY A 112 1.40 3.96 -15.58
C GLY A 112 1.19 5.41 -16.01
N GLU A 113 1.12 6.33 -15.07
CA GLU A 113 1.08 7.77 -15.39
C GLU A 113 2.41 8.43 -15.20
#